data_6fa97483705fd36d233217b2c185a6e6
#
_entry.id   6fa97483705fd36d233217b2c185a6e6
#
_cell.length_a   1.000
_cell.length_b   1.000
_cell.length_c   1.000
_cell.angle_alpha   90.00
_cell.angle_beta   90.00
_cell.angle_gamma   90.00
#
_symmetry.space_group_name_H-M   'P 1'
#
loop_
_entity.id
_entity.type
_entity.pdbx_description
1 polymer ?
#
loop_
_entity_poly.entity_id
_entity_poly.type
_entity_poly.pdbx_seq_one_letter_code
_entity_poly.pdbx_strand_id
1 'polypeptide(L)'
;HIRRVPVPESATQNDLWRIVSGLMSTHLDRTRPLWTFDVIGPLADGREAVAARIHHAMADGIAGVRFLESVLFDARAESPDPGISSDPGTPRPKLAVTPPTREEELRRLPGAIARELGHRDSHSPFDRPITIARELAFAVAPLAEMKRIGASRPSAATVNDVLLAIIAGGLREWLPNNRHLHAQVPVSLHHRDEGTSAPGNHDSFMNVDLPLGESDPLARLDRISAETAKRKRLDDAEEMYDLFHALGRVKIIDRAVQRLAGSAGEFSLAISNVPGPATQVSIADRSVENLFSSSEPGTHHALRISAISCSGEVGIGLCTDPSALPGIADLADAITRSYVELRSAATSM
;
A
#
# COMPACT_ATOMS: atom_id res chain seq x y z
N HIS A 1 -18.69 -10.88 -16.25
CA HIS A 1 -17.81 -10.05 -15.43
C HIS A 1 -18.41 -9.69 -14.09
N ILE A 2 -19.74 -9.55 -13.99
CA ILE A 2 -20.44 -9.34 -12.72
C ILE A 2 -21.11 -10.66 -12.34
N ARG A 3 -20.82 -11.17 -11.14
CA ARG A 3 -21.34 -12.46 -10.66
C ARG A 3 -21.86 -12.30 -9.25
N ARG A 4 -22.90 -13.05 -8.90
CA ARG A 4 -23.30 -13.22 -7.52
C ARG A 4 -22.69 -14.52 -6.98
N VAL A 5 -22.01 -14.42 -5.86
CA VAL A 5 -21.46 -15.57 -5.13
C VAL A 5 -22.42 -15.89 -4.00
N PRO A 6 -23.15 -17.03 -4.08
CA PRO A 6 -24.07 -17.41 -3.03
C PRO A 6 -23.30 -17.78 -1.77
N VAL A 7 -23.83 -17.38 -0.62
CA VAL A 7 -23.31 -17.71 0.70
C VAL A 7 -24.43 -18.25 1.60
N PRO A 8 -24.12 -19.10 2.58
CA PRO A 8 -25.10 -19.50 3.60
C PRO A 8 -25.62 -18.28 4.37
N GLU A 9 -26.87 -18.31 4.83
CA GLU A 9 -27.46 -17.24 5.67
C GLU A 9 -26.67 -16.99 6.96
N SER A 10 -25.94 -18.00 7.45
CA SER A 10 -25.06 -17.90 8.62
C SER A 10 -23.66 -17.41 8.31
N ALA A 11 -23.37 -17.03 7.06
CA ALA A 11 -22.01 -16.63 6.65
C ALA A 11 -21.53 -15.41 7.44
N THR A 12 -20.35 -15.53 8.01
CA THR A 12 -19.69 -14.50 8.81
C THR A 12 -18.70 -13.70 7.97
N GLN A 13 -18.12 -12.66 8.55
CA GLN A 13 -17.00 -11.92 7.95
C GLN A 13 -15.79 -12.82 7.67
N ASN A 14 -15.53 -13.83 8.51
CA ASN A 14 -14.45 -14.78 8.26
C ASN A 14 -14.73 -15.67 7.03
N ASP A 15 -16.00 -15.99 6.78
CA ASP A 15 -16.41 -16.70 5.57
C ASP A 15 -16.21 -15.82 4.34
N LEU A 16 -16.53 -14.51 4.44
CA LEU A 16 -16.24 -13.54 3.38
C LEU A 16 -14.76 -13.52 3.05
N TRP A 17 -13.87 -13.42 4.06
CA TRP A 17 -12.42 -13.39 3.81
C TRP A 17 -11.93 -14.68 3.16
N ARG A 18 -12.47 -15.82 3.51
CA ARG A 18 -12.16 -17.11 2.86
C ARG A 18 -12.60 -17.14 1.40
N ILE A 19 -13.80 -16.63 1.09
CA ILE A 19 -14.30 -16.53 -0.28
C ILE A 19 -13.42 -15.61 -1.11
N VAL A 20 -13.08 -14.42 -0.62
CA VAL A 20 -12.22 -13.46 -1.33
C VAL A 20 -10.82 -14.04 -1.54
N SER A 21 -10.26 -14.76 -0.57
CA SER A 21 -9.00 -15.50 -0.70
C SER A 21 -9.06 -16.54 -1.83
N GLY A 22 -10.16 -17.29 -1.91
CA GLY A 22 -10.41 -18.24 -3.00
C GLY A 22 -10.50 -17.56 -4.38
N LEU A 23 -11.15 -16.41 -4.45
CA LEU A 23 -11.21 -15.61 -5.68
C LEU A 23 -9.81 -15.13 -6.10
N MET A 24 -8.99 -14.67 -5.16
CA MET A 24 -7.61 -14.23 -5.42
C MET A 24 -6.68 -15.39 -5.83
N SER A 25 -7.00 -16.61 -5.41
CA SER A 25 -6.27 -17.82 -5.80
C SER A 25 -6.58 -18.30 -7.25
N THR A 26 -7.39 -17.56 -7.98
CA THR A 26 -7.81 -17.92 -9.35
C THR A 26 -7.47 -16.79 -10.32
N HIS A 27 -6.71 -17.12 -11.37
CA HIS A 27 -6.38 -16.14 -12.41
C HIS A 27 -7.63 -15.64 -13.13
N LEU A 28 -7.58 -14.37 -13.56
CA LEU A 28 -8.58 -13.81 -14.47
C LEU A 28 -8.49 -14.50 -15.83
N ASP A 29 -9.65 -14.71 -16.47
CA ASP A 29 -9.76 -15.28 -17.82
C ASP A 29 -9.19 -14.29 -18.86
N ARG A 30 -8.06 -14.65 -19.45
CA ARG A 30 -7.36 -13.80 -20.43
C ARG A 30 -8.03 -13.72 -21.80
N THR A 31 -9.09 -14.49 -22.02
CA THR A 31 -9.93 -14.37 -23.24
C THR A 31 -10.99 -13.30 -23.13
N ARG A 32 -11.10 -12.64 -21.97
CA ARG A 32 -12.08 -11.61 -21.63
C ARG A 32 -11.37 -10.36 -21.10
N PRO A 33 -12.06 -9.21 -20.99
CA PRO A 33 -11.52 -8.04 -20.29
C PRO A 33 -11.07 -8.43 -18.88
N LEU A 34 -9.90 -7.95 -18.48
CA LEU A 34 -9.17 -8.45 -17.29
C LEU A 34 -9.68 -7.82 -16.00
N TRP A 35 -10.99 -7.89 -15.75
CA TRP A 35 -11.64 -7.47 -14.51
C TRP A 35 -12.86 -8.31 -14.20
N THR A 36 -13.24 -8.41 -12.92
CA THR A 36 -14.50 -9.01 -12.46
C THR A 36 -15.01 -8.29 -11.23
N PHE A 37 -16.35 -8.24 -11.07
CA PHE A 37 -17.02 -7.86 -9.83
C PHE A 37 -17.82 -9.05 -9.31
N ASP A 38 -17.49 -9.51 -8.14
CA ASP A 38 -18.14 -10.62 -7.45
C ASP A 38 -18.93 -10.06 -6.26
N VAL A 39 -20.28 -10.09 -6.34
CA VAL A 39 -21.18 -9.66 -5.26
C VAL A 39 -21.39 -10.84 -4.33
N ILE A 40 -20.99 -10.69 -3.07
CA ILE A 40 -20.98 -11.74 -2.03
C ILE A 40 -21.94 -11.35 -0.93
N GLY A 41 -22.85 -12.25 -0.56
CA GLY A 41 -23.81 -11.98 0.51
C GLY A 41 -25.26 -12.23 0.11
N PRO A 42 -26.23 -11.85 1.00
CA PRO A 42 -26.00 -11.20 2.30
C PRO A 42 -25.29 -12.10 3.32
N LEU A 43 -24.48 -11.48 4.20
CA LEU A 43 -23.90 -12.13 5.38
C LEU A 43 -24.94 -12.23 6.50
N ALA A 44 -24.61 -12.93 7.58
CA ALA A 44 -25.48 -13.10 8.75
C ALA A 44 -25.91 -11.77 9.41
N ASP A 45 -25.13 -10.72 9.27
CA ASP A 45 -25.42 -9.36 9.76
C ASP A 45 -26.12 -8.46 8.73
N GLY A 46 -26.49 -9.00 7.56
CA GLY A 46 -27.19 -8.31 6.49
C GLY A 46 -26.27 -7.50 5.55
N ARG A 47 -24.98 -7.41 5.81
CA ARG A 47 -24.03 -6.76 4.90
C ARG A 47 -23.81 -7.58 3.64
N GLU A 48 -23.46 -6.88 2.57
CA GLU A 48 -23.00 -7.47 1.31
C GLU A 48 -21.61 -6.91 1.00
N ALA A 49 -20.83 -7.64 0.24
CA ALA A 49 -19.52 -7.19 -0.22
C ALA A 49 -19.41 -7.30 -1.74
N VAL A 50 -18.61 -6.40 -2.34
CA VAL A 50 -18.21 -6.49 -3.74
C VAL A 50 -16.71 -6.72 -3.80
N ALA A 51 -16.30 -7.87 -4.30
CA ALA A 51 -14.90 -8.14 -4.60
C ALA A 51 -14.59 -7.70 -6.04
N ALA A 52 -13.95 -6.55 -6.20
CA ALA A 52 -13.50 -6.03 -7.48
C ALA A 52 -12.09 -6.55 -7.76
N ARG A 53 -11.90 -7.31 -8.83
CA ARG A 53 -10.58 -7.76 -9.29
C ARG A 53 -10.24 -7.12 -10.61
N ILE A 54 -9.11 -6.45 -10.67
CA ILE A 54 -8.62 -5.73 -11.85
C ILE A 54 -7.16 -6.13 -12.07
N HIS A 55 -6.83 -6.56 -13.27
CA HIS A 55 -5.43 -6.92 -13.58
C HIS A 55 -4.56 -5.66 -13.60
N HIS A 56 -3.41 -5.71 -12.96
CA HIS A 56 -2.53 -4.54 -12.80
C HIS A 56 -2.02 -3.95 -14.13
N ALA A 57 -2.02 -4.73 -15.22
CA ALA A 57 -1.73 -4.22 -16.57
C ALA A 57 -2.80 -3.26 -17.12
N MET A 58 -4.01 -3.20 -16.52
CA MET A 58 -5.08 -2.28 -16.92
C MET A 58 -5.04 -0.97 -16.13
N ALA A 59 -4.66 -1.04 -14.85
CA ALA A 59 -4.68 0.11 -13.95
C ALA A 59 -3.68 -0.10 -12.80
N ASP A 60 -2.91 0.94 -12.46
CA ASP A 60 -2.20 1.03 -11.19
C ASP A 60 -3.16 1.34 -10.02
N GLY A 61 -2.63 1.53 -8.82
CA GLY A 61 -3.46 1.75 -7.63
C GLY A 61 -4.40 2.96 -7.77
N ILE A 62 -3.91 4.10 -8.23
CA ILE A 62 -4.70 5.34 -8.40
C ILE A 62 -5.68 5.20 -9.57
N ALA A 63 -5.23 4.68 -10.69
CA ALA A 63 -6.10 4.42 -11.84
C ALA A 63 -7.19 3.40 -11.52
N GLY A 64 -6.88 2.39 -10.69
CA GLY A 64 -7.85 1.42 -10.18
C GLY A 64 -8.95 2.07 -9.34
N VAL A 65 -8.61 2.99 -8.43
CA VAL A 65 -9.59 3.75 -7.65
C VAL A 65 -10.47 4.61 -8.56
N ARG A 66 -9.88 5.35 -9.51
CA ARG A 66 -10.65 6.17 -10.48
C ARG A 66 -11.57 5.31 -11.34
N PHE A 67 -11.13 4.11 -11.72
CA PHE A 67 -11.98 3.16 -12.44
C PHE A 67 -13.18 2.75 -11.57
N LEU A 68 -12.99 2.40 -10.31
CA LEU A 68 -14.09 2.07 -9.40
C LEU A 68 -15.03 3.27 -9.19
N GLU A 69 -14.50 4.48 -9.04
CA GLU A 69 -15.30 5.71 -8.94
C GLU A 69 -16.17 5.95 -10.18
N SER A 70 -15.69 5.55 -11.37
CA SER A 70 -16.41 5.77 -12.62
C SER A 70 -17.45 4.70 -12.95
N VAL A 71 -17.30 3.45 -12.44
CA VAL A 71 -18.11 2.32 -12.87
C VAL A 71 -18.87 1.60 -11.75
N LEU A 72 -18.46 1.77 -10.50
CA LEU A 72 -19.02 1.01 -9.38
C LEU A 72 -19.70 1.90 -8.33
N PHE A 73 -19.12 3.05 -8.00
CA PHE A 73 -19.73 3.95 -7.02
C PHE A 73 -20.83 4.79 -7.65
N ASP A 74 -21.91 4.99 -6.89
CA ASP A 74 -23.01 5.82 -7.33
C ASP A 74 -22.55 7.27 -7.61
N ALA A 75 -23.11 7.90 -8.62
CA ALA A 75 -22.84 9.31 -8.89
C ALA A 75 -23.18 10.14 -7.66
N ARG A 76 -22.25 10.99 -7.24
CA ARG A 76 -22.49 11.91 -6.12
C ARG A 76 -23.72 12.76 -6.43
N ALA A 77 -24.73 12.71 -5.55
CA ALA A 77 -25.62 13.82 -5.41
C ALA A 77 -24.75 15.02 -4.96
N GLU A 78 -24.74 16.10 -5.75
CA GLU A 78 -24.05 17.34 -5.37
C GLU A 78 -24.62 17.82 -4.03
N SER A 79 -24.00 17.43 -2.93
CA SER A 79 -24.26 18.07 -1.66
C SER A 79 -23.55 19.43 -1.70
N PRO A 80 -24.25 20.52 -1.42
CA PRO A 80 -23.59 21.82 -1.28
C PRO A 80 -22.58 21.68 -0.13
N ASP A 81 -21.33 21.88 -0.46
CA ASP A 81 -20.17 21.80 0.41
C ASP A 81 -20.38 22.66 1.68
N PRO A 82 -20.49 22.09 2.89
CA PRO A 82 -20.32 22.87 4.10
C PRO A 82 -18.84 22.94 4.43
N GLY A 83 -18.02 23.59 3.57
CA GLY A 83 -16.78 24.24 4.00
C GLY A 83 -15.73 23.38 4.71
N ILE A 84 -15.71 22.06 4.50
CA ILE A 84 -14.54 21.26 4.87
C ILE A 84 -13.59 21.31 3.68
N SER A 85 -12.82 22.37 3.63
CA SER A 85 -11.61 22.46 2.85
C SER A 85 -10.87 21.12 2.99
N SER A 86 -10.80 20.38 1.89
CA SER A 86 -9.76 19.38 1.69
C SER A 86 -8.44 20.16 1.61
N ASP A 87 -7.99 20.65 2.78
CA ASP A 87 -6.66 21.23 2.90
C ASP A 87 -5.68 20.05 2.77
N PRO A 88 -5.04 19.86 1.60
CA PRO A 88 -3.86 19.04 1.50
C PRO A 88 -2.80 19.84 2.26
N GLY A 89 -2.70 19.57 3.56
CA GLY A 89 -1.92 20.26 4.58
C GLY A 89 -1.05 21.35 3.97
N THR A 90 -1.24 22.61 4.42
CA THR A 90 -0.67 23.87 3.90
C THR A 90 0.59 23.63 3.08
N PRO A 91 0.65 23.98 1.80
CA PRO A 91 1.84 23.73 1.01
C PRO A 91 3.02 24.36 1.75
N ARG A 92 3.90 23.53 2.33
CA ARG A 92 5.16 24.06 2.85
C ARG A 92 5.75 24.90 1.73
N PRO A 93 6.22 26.14 2.01
CA PRO A 93 6.79 26.98 0.97
C PRO A 93 7.80 26.15 0.21
N LYS A 94 7.52 25.90 -1.06
CA LYS A 94 8.45 25.22 -1.97
C LYS A 94 9.70 26.07 -1.98
N LEU A 95 10.76 25.65 -1.31
CA LEU A 95 12.09 26.13 -1.65
C LEU A 95 12.21 25.88 -3.16
N ALA A 96 12.41 26.93 -3.94
CA ALA A 96 12.64 26.84 -5.36
C ALA A 96 13.96 26.07 -5.53
N VAL A 97 13.87 24.74 -5.61
CA VAL A 97 15.01 23.88 -5.94
C VAL A 97 15.11 23.94 -7.45
N THR A 98 16.20 24.52 -7.92
CA THR A 98 16.57 24.47 -9.34
C THR A 98 16.74 22.99 -9.70
N PRO A 99 16.05 22.47 -10.75
CA PRO A 99 16.23 21.08 -11.13
C PRO A 99 17.72 20.79 -11.40
N PRO A 100 18.25 19.67 -10.93
CA PRO A 100 19.64 19.31 -11.11
C PRO A 100 19.96 19.22 -12.60
N THR A 101 21.20 19.57 -12.96
CA THR A 101 21.66 19.40 -14.32
C THR A 101 21.91 17.91 -14.60
N ARG A 102 21.82 17.50 -15.87
CA ARG A 102 22.06 16.10 -16.30
C ARG A 102 23.43 15.55 -15.86
N GLU A 103 24.41 16.40 -15.69
CA GLU A 103 25.74 16.03 -15.14
C GLU A 103 25.68 15.74 -13.64
N GLU A 104 24.91 16.52 -12.90
CA GLU A 104 24.69 16.30 -11.45
C GLU A 104 23.88 15.03 -11.19
N GLU A 105 22.88 14.74 -12.02
CA GLU A 105 22.12 13.49 -12.00
C GLU A 105 23.04 12.28 -12.23
N LEU A 106 23.86 12.29 -13.28
CA LEU A 106 24.84 11.23 -13.56
C LEU A 106 25.88 11.02 -12.46
N ARG A 107 26.25 12.07 -11.73
CA ARG A 107 27.17 11.96 -10.60
C ARG A 107 26.51 11.38 -9.34
N ARG A 108 25.21 11.58 -9.17
CA ARG A 108 24.42 11.05 -8.02
C ARG A 108 24.01 9.58 -8.21
N LEU A 109 23.87 9.13 -9.47
CA LEU A 109 23.47 7.78 -9.86
C LEU A 109 24.22 6.64 -9.14
N PRO A 110 25.57 6.63 -9.06
CA PRO A 110 26.29 5.56 -8.34
C PRO A 110 25.94 5.51 -6.86
N GLY A 111 25.69 6.67 -6.25
CA GLY A 111 25.29 6.77 -4.85
C GLY A 111 23.86 6.29 -4.59
N ALA A 112 22.91 6.59 -5.49
CA ALA A 112 21.54 6.11 -5.43
C ALA A 112 21.52 4.58 -5.61
N ILE A 113 22.19 4.06 -6.63
CA ILE A 113 22.35 2.62 -6.87
C ILE A 113 22.99 1.92 -5.66
N ALA A 114 24.05 2.49 -5.08
CA ALA A 114 24.72 1.90 -3.93
C ALA A 114 23.84 1.91 -2.67
N ARG A 115 23.00 2.92 -2.49
CA ARG A 115 22.04 2.98 -1.37
C ARG A 115 20.91 1.96 -1.53
N GLU A 116 20.39 1.78 -2.74
CA GLU A 116 19.29 0.83 -2.98
C GLU A 116 19.78 -0.62 -3.07
N LEU A 117 20.92 -0.88 -3.72
CA LEU A 117 21.50 -2.22 -3.84
C LEU A 117 22.43 -2.60 -2.68
N GLY A 118 22.86 -1.63 -1.86
CA GLY A 118 23.78 -1.85 -0.73
C GLY A 118 23.14 -2.51 0.50
N HIS A 119 21.82 -2.53 0.58
CA HIS A 119 21.08 -3.17 1.66
C HIS A 119 20.71 -4.61 1.27
N ARG A 120 21.71 -5.45 1.09
CA ARG A 120 21.47 -6.90 0.95
C ARG A 120 21.21 -7.48 2.34
N ASP A 121 19.95 -7.50 2.74
CA ASP A 121 19.53 -8.39 3.80
C ASP A 121 19.66 -9.81 3.31
N SER A 122 20.58 -10.55 3.92
CA SER A 122 20.95 -11.86 3.47
C SER A 122 19.82 -12.91 3.52
N HIS A 123 18.72 -12.65 4.24
CA HIS A 123 17.56 -13.55 4.31
C HIS A 123 16.32 -12.81 4.85
N SER A 124 15.46 -12.34 3.94
CA SER A 124 14.11 -11.94 4.34
C SER A 124 13.28 -13.18 4.74
N PRO A 125 12.50 -13.16 5.83
CA PRO A 125 11.61 -14.24 6.21
C PRO A 125 10.53 -14.51 5.14
N PHE A 126 10.31 -13.55 4.25
CA PHE A 126 9.33 -13.60 3.16
C PHE A 126 9.90 -14.09 1.83
N ASP A 127 11.22 -14.27 1.74
CA ASP A 127 11.89 -14.81 0.55
C ASP A 127 11.64 -16.31 0.43
N ARG A 128 10.47 -16.64 -0.08
CA ARG A 128 10.00 -18.01 -0.27
C ARG A 128 9.31 -18.14 -1.62
N PRO A 129 9.45 -19.29 -2.29
CA PRO A 129 8.66 -19.57 -3.48
C PRO A 129 7.18 -19.62 -3.11
N ILE A 130 6.34 -19.05 -3.95
CA ILE A 130 4.90 -19.01 -3.77
C ILE A 130 4.17 -19.83 -4.82
N THR A 131 3.03 -20.37 -4.45
CA THR A 131 2.09 -21.08 -5.33
C THR A 131 1.01 -20.13 -5.85
N ILE A 132 -0.06 -20.66 -6.43
CA ILE A 132 -1.24 -19.88 -6.81
C ILE A 132 -2.16 -19.58 -5.62
N ALA A 133 -2.04 -20.33 -4.52
CA ALA A 133 -2.89 -20.13 -3.35
C ALA A 133 -2.67 -18.75 -2.73
N ARG A 134 -3.77 -18.08 -2.36
CA ARG A 134 -3.75 -16.80 -1.67
C ARG A 134 -4.60 -16.86 -0.43
N GLU A 135 -4.08 -16.29 0.64
CA GLU A 135 -4.82 -16.04 1.87
C GLU A 135 -4.78 -14.54 2.16
N LEU A 136 -5.93 -13.99 2.50
CA LEU A 136 -6.13 -12.58 2.76
C LEU A 136 -6.57 -12.38 4.22
N ALA A 137 -6.03 -11.34 4.83
CA ALA A 137 -6.49 -10.84 6.11
C ALA A 137 -6.57 -9.32 6.06
N PHE A 138 -7.35 -8.72 6.95
CA PHE A 138 -7.63 -7.29 6.91
C PHE A 138 -7.62 -6.69 8.30
N ALA A 139 -7.16 -5.44 8.38
CA ALA A 139 -7.22 -4.58 9.55
C ALA A 139 -7.79 -3.21 9.16
N VAL A 140 -8.27 -2.45 10.13
CA VAL A 140 -8.83 -1.11 9.92
C VAL A 140 -8.25 -0.16 10.96
N ALA A 141 -7.98 1.09 10.55
CA ALA A 141 -7.56 2.15 11.46
C ALA A 141 -8.23 3.47 11.07
N PRO A 142 -8.79 4.27 12.04
CA PRO A 142 -9.42 5.55 11.76
C PRO A 142 -8.42 6.58 11.23
N LEU A 143 -8.69 7.11 10.03
CA LEU A 143 -7.82 8.07 9.35
C LEU A 143 -7.60 9.35 10.17
N ALA A 144 -8.66 9.86 10.82
CA ALA A 144 -8.58 11.05 11.65
C ALA A 144 -7.64 10.86 12.86
N GLU A 145 -7.62 9.66 13.45
CA GLU A 145 -6.72 9.33 14.54
C GLU A 145 -5.28 9.18 14.06
N MET A 146 -5.07 8.53 12.91
CA MET A 146 -3.74 8.46 12.31
C MET A 146 -3.16 9.85 12.01
N LYS A 147 -3.98 10.78 11.49
CA LYS A 147 -3.60 12.19 11.29
C LYS A 147 -3.23 12.87 12.61
N ARG A 148 -4.02 12.68 13.67
CA ARG A 148 -3.73 13.24 15.01
C ARG A 148 -2.43 12.71 15.59
N ILE A 149 -2.20 11.40 15.52
CA ILE A 149 -0.95 10.77 15.96
C ILE A 149 0.23 11.38 15.21
N GLY A 150 0.16 11.47 13.88
CA GLY A 150 1.23 12.07 13.08
C GLY A 150 1.50 13.54 13.44
N ALA A 151 0.45 14.34 13.62
CA ALA A 151 0.56 15.75 13.98
C ALA A 151 1.12 15.96 15.41
N SER A 152 0.96 15.01 16.32
CA SER A 152 1.52 15.08 17.67
C SER A 152 3.04 14.89 17.73
N ARG A 153 3.65 14.43 16.65
CA ARG A 153 5.10 14.19 16.62
C ARG A 153 5.89 15.45 16.22
N PRO A 154 7.09 15.65 16.78
CA PRO A 154 7.95 16.79 16.43
C PRO A 154 8.26 16.88 14.92
N SER A 155 8.34 15.73 14.25
CA SER A 155 8.57 15.63 12.80
C SER A 155 7.33 15.92 11.95
N ALA A 156 6.14 16.09 12.55
CA ALA A 156 4.85 16.11 11.85
C ALA A 156 4.72 14.92 10.88
N ALA A 157 4.77 13.71 11.45
CA ALA A 157 4.74 12.46 10.71
C ALA A 157 3.47 12.37 9.83
N THR A 158 3.63 11.85 8.62
CA THR A 158 2.52 11.69 7.67
C THR A 158 1.65 10.47 8.03
N VAL A 159 0.44 10.38 7.46
CA VAL A 159 -0.41 9.18 7.58
C VAL A 159 0.33 7.93 7.11
N ASN A 160 1.15 8.04 6.06
CA ASN A 160 1.96 6.93 5.59
C ASN A 160 3.02 6.49 6.61
N ASP A 161 3.65 7.42 7.31
CA ASP A 161 4.61 7.10 8.38
C ASP A 161 3.92 6.39 9.54
N VAL A 162 2.72 6.83 9.93
CA VAL A 162 1.90 6.16 10.95
C VAL A 162 1.51 4.76 10.50
N LEU A 163 1.08 4.59 9.24
CA LEU A 163 0.77 3.29 8.66
C LEU A 163 1.97 2.34 8.72
N LEU A 164 3.14 2.80 8.30
CA LEU A 164 4.37 2.00 8.37
C LEU A 164 4.73 1.64 9.82
N ALA A 165 4.51 2.56 10.78
CA ALA A 165 4.81 2.32 12.19
C ALA A 165 3.90 1.26 12.82
N ILE A 166 2.59 1.26 12.51
CA ILE A 166 1.67 0.23 13.00
C ILE A 166 1.93 -1.14 12.36
N ILE A 167 2.27 -1.16 11.06
CA ILE A 167 2.67 -2.40 10.37
C ILE A 167 3.98 -2.93 10.97
N ALA A 168 4.97 -2.08 11.20
CA ALA A 168 6.23 -2.48 11.82
C ALA A 168 6.03 -3.04 13.23
N GLY A 169 5.11 -2.47 14.01
CA GLY A 169 4.74 -2.99 15.33
C GLY A 169 4.07 -4.35 15.28
N GLY A 170 3.13 -4.56 14.34
CA GLY A 170 2.51 -5.86 14.12
C GLY A 170 3.52 -6.91 13.64
N LEU A 171 4.40 -6.56 12.71
CA LEU A 171 5.48 -7.44 12.25
C LEU A 171 6.48 -7.77 13.37
N ARG A 172 6.78 -6.83 14.26
CA ARG A 172 7.63 -7.05 15.43
C ARG A 172 7.04 -8.12 16.35
N GLU A 173 5.74 -8.10 16.59
CA GLU A 173 5.05 -9.10 17.40
C GLU A 173 5.00 -10.46 16.68
N TRP A 174 4.68 -10.46 15.40
CA TRP A 174 4.54 -11.68 14.60
C TRP A 174 5.88 -12.35 14.26
N LEU A 175 6.98 -11.57 14.17
CA LEU A 175 8.35 -12.02 13.86
C LEU A 175 9.32 -11.63 14.98
N PRO A 176 9.22 -12.21 16.18
CA PRO A 176 9.96 -11.74 17.36
C PRO A 176 11.49 -11.81 17.23
N ASN A 177 12.00 -12.61 16.31
CA ASN A 177 13.44 -12.77 16.07
C ASN A 177 14.01 -11.80 15.03
N ASN A 178 13.17 -11.06 14.33
CA ASN A 178 13.60 -10.07 13.33
C ASN A 178 13.71 -8.70 13.98
N ARG A 179 14.76 -7.97 13.64
CA ARG A 179 14.98 -6.62 14.17
C ARG A 179 14.80 -5.52 13.16
N HIS A 180 15.02 -5.83 11.89
CA HIS A 180 14.89 -4.91 10.77
C HIS A 180 14.29 -5.63 9.59
N LEU A 181 13.45 -4.94 8.84
CA LEU A 181 12.95 -5.34 7.53
C LEU A 181 12.96 -4.10 6.64
N HIS A 182 13.19 -4.30 5.35
CA HIS A 182 13.09 -3.22 4.36
C HIS A 182 11.76 -3.34 3.62
N ALA A 183 10.94 -2.30 3.70
CA ALA A 183 9.70 -2.21 2.96
C ALA A 183 9.92 -1.40 1.69
N GLN A 184 9.54 -1.96 0.54
CA GLN A 184 9.39 -1.20 -0.70
C GLN A 184 8.06 -0.45 -0.67
N VAL A 185 8.10 0.88 -0.72
CA VAL A 185 6.94 1.75 -0.66
C VAL A 185 6.82 2.53 -1.97
N PRO A 186 5.71 2.40 -2.72
CA PRO A 186 5.48 3.21 -3.91
C PRO A 186 5.37 4.70 -3.56
N VAL A 187 5.96 5.53 -4.40
CA VAL A 187 5.84 7.00 -4.34
C VAL A 187 5.28 7.48 -5.66
N SER A 188 4.12 8.14 -5.62
CA SER A 188 3.53 8.72 -6.82
C SER A 188 4.25 10.01 -7.22
N LEU A 189 4.71 10.09 -8.45
CA LEU A 189 5.33 11.27 -9.05
C LEU A 189 4.31 12.24 -9.68
N HIS A 190 3.01 11.94 -9.60
CA HIS A 190 1.94 12.72 -10.24
C HIS A 190 1.79 14.19 -9.79
N HIS A 191 2.56 14.65 -8.82
CA HIS A 191 2.46 16.02 -8.33
C HIS A 191 3.27 17.07 -9.11
N ARG A 192 4.02 16.66 -10.14
CA ARG A 192 4.88 17.63 -10.89
C ARG A 192 4.38 18.05 -12.28
N ASP A 193 3.49 17.27 -12.89
CA ASP A 193 2.95 17.59 -14.23
C ASP A 193 1.43 17.67 -14.22
N GLU A 194 0.87 18.82 -13.84
CA GLU A 194 -0.58 19.10 -13.98
C GLU A 194 -1.04 19.20 -15.45
N GLY A 195 -0.21 18.85 -16.42
CA GLY A 195 -0.47 19.08 -17.85
C GLY A 195 -0.55 17.86 -18.76
N THR A 196 -0.14 16.69 -18.33
CA THR A 196 -0.16 15.49 -19.20
C THR A 196 -0.94 14.35 -18.58
N SER A 197 -2.19 14.22 -19.00
CA SER A 197 -3.02 13.01 -18.85
C SER A 197 -2.46 11.87 -19.71
N ALA A 198 -1.18 11.55 -19.61
CA ALA A 198 -0.63 10.40 -20.31
C ALA A 198 -1.01 9.13 -19.54
N PRO A 199 -1.69 8.15 -20.18
CA PRO A 199 -1.90 6.84 -19.58
C PRO A 199 -0.54 6.14 -19.46
N GLY A 200 -0.11 5.86 -18.24
CA GLY A 200 1.15 5.18 -17.94
C GLY A 200 1.31 4.94 -16.44
N ASN A 201 2.06 3.91 -16.09
CA ASN A 201 2.47 3.65 -14.71
C ASN A 201 3.65 4.60 -14.39
N HIS A 202 3.42 5.61 -13.54
CA HIS A 202 4.40 6.62 -13.12
C HIS A 202 4.79 6.43 -11.65
N ASP A 203 4.69 5.21 -11.13
CA ASP A 203 5.08 4.89 -9.78
C ASP A 203 6.60 4.68 -9.70
N SER A 204 7.24 5.39 -8.79
CA SER A 204 8.58 5.11 -8.31
C SER A 204 8.49 4.44 -6.95
N PHE A 205 9.62 3.91 -6.46
CA PHE A 205 9.67 3.19 -5.19
C PHE A 205 10.76 3.77 -4.30
N MET A 206 10.54 3.74 -2.99
CA MET A 206 11.58 3.94 -2.00
C MET A 206 11.62 2.75 -1.05
N ASN A 207 12.81 2.31 -0.67
CA ASN A 207 13.00 1.31 0.36
C ASN A 207 13.10 1.99 1.72
N VAL A 208 12.27 1.61 2.68
CA VAL A 208 12.19 2.18 4.03
C VAL A 208 12.55 1.10 5.04
N ASP A 209 13.49 1.41 5.94
CA ASP A 209 13.80 0.53 7.08
C ASP A 209 12.64 0.54 8.08
N LEU A 210 12.16 -0.65 8.42
CA LEU A 210 11.17 -0.89 9.46
C LEU A 210 11.89 -1.38 10.73
N PRO A 211 12.04 -0.53 11.76
CA PRO A 211 12.83 -0.86 12.94
C PRO A 211 12.05 -1.75 13.92
N LEU A 212 11.94 -3.05 13.62
CA LEU A 212 11.21 -4.02 14.44
C LEU A 212 11.86 -4.20 15.82
N GLY A 213 13.17 -3.90 15.95
CA GLY A 213 13.86 -3.93 17.23
C GLY A 213 13.43 -2.83 18.21
N GLU A 214 12.77 -1.76 17.72
CA GLU A 214 12.29 -0.67 18.56
C GLU A 214 10.99 -1.04 19.27
N SER A 215 11.02 -1.08 20.59
CA SER A 215 9.85 -1.45 21.40
C SER A 215 8.90 -0.28 21.65
N ASP A 216 9.43 0.94 21.78
CA ASP A 216 8.61 2.14 21.98
C ASP A 216 7.88 2.51 20.68
N PRO A 217 6.54 2.53 20.67
CA PRO A 217 5.77 2.81 19.47
C PRO A 217 6.00 4.22 18.92
N LEU A 218 6.24 5.21 19.78
CA LEU A 218 6.50 6.59 19.36
C LEU A 218 7.91 6.74 18.80
N ALA A 219 8.91 6.13 19.43
CA ALA A 219 10.28 6.11 18.91
C ALA A 219 10.35 5.38 17.57
N ARG A 220 9.59 4.30 17.41
CA ARG A 220 9.45 3.58 16.12
C ARG A 220 8.87 4.48 15.04
N LEU A 221 7.80 5.23 15.33
CA LEU A 221 7.22 6.20 14.41
C LEU A 221 8.21 7.31 14.04
N ASP A 222 8.91 7.88 15.02
CA ASP A 222 9.87 8.97 14.79
C ASP A 222 11.05 8.51 13.90
N ARG A 223 11.56 7.28 14.08
CA ARG A 223 12.59 6.71 13.21
C ARG A 223 12.11 6.55 11.77
N ILE A 224 10.91 6.00 11.57
CA ILE A 224 10.31 5.84 10.24
C ILE A 224 10.11 7.21 9.58
N SER A 225 9.53 8.17 10.32
CA SER A 225 9.30 9.52 9.80
C SER A 225 10.60 10.25 9.42
N ALA A 226 11.67 10.06 10.18
CA ALA A 226 12.98 10.61 9.86
C ALA A 226 13.56 9.99 8.59
N GLU A 227 13.44 8.67 8.43
CA GLU A 227 13.93 7.94 7.25
C GLU A 227 13.15 8.34 6.00
N THR A 228 11.82 8.34 6.03
CA THR A 228 11.00 8.73 4.88
C THR A 228 11.22 10.20 4.48
N ALA A 229 11.38 11.11 5.47
CA ALA A 229 11.69 12.50 5.22
C ALA A 229 13.08 12.69 4.60
N LYS A 230 14.07 11.89 5.02
CA LYS A 230 15.42 11.88 4.44
C LYS A 230 15.38 11.43 2.98
N ARG A 231 14.69 10.32 2.68
CA ARG A 231 14.57 9.79 1.32
C ARG A 231 13.84 10.73 0.36
N LYS A 232 12.75 11.35 0.84
CA LYS A 232 12.05 12.38 0.05
C LYS A 232 12.90 13.63 -0.25
N ARG A 233 13.84 13.98 0.64
CA ARG A 233 14.77 15.11 0.40
C ARG A 233 15.87 14.79 -0.61
N LEU A 234 16.26 13.52 -0.69
CA LEU A 234 17.29 13.07 -1.62
C LEU A 234 16.73 12.87 -3.04
N ASP A 235 15.41 13.03 -3.23
CA ASP A 235 14.69 12.74 -4.50
C ASP A 235 15.01 11.34 -5.07
N ASP A 236 15.34 10.38 -4.18
CA ASP A 236 15.75 9.01 -4.56
C ASP A 236 14.73 8.35 -5.52
N ALA A 237 13.45 8.71 -5.38
CA ALA A 237 12.38 8.18 -6.22
C ALA A 237 12.44 8.67 -7.68
N GLU A 238 12.81 9.94 -7.90
CA GLU A 238 12.91 10.54 -9.23
C GLU A 238 14.19 10.06 -9.95
N GLU A 239 15.31 10.00 -9.22
CA GLU A 239 16.58 9.46 -9.74
C GLU A 239 16.42 8.00 -10.20
N MET A 240 15.63 7.20 -9.46
CA MET A 240 15.37 5.80 -9.78
C MET A 240 14.47 5.65 -11.01
N TYR A 241 13.40 6.47 -11.11
CA TYR A 241 12.50 6.48 -12.26
C TYR A 241 13.26 6.84 -13.55
N ASP A 242 14.07 7.89 -13.52
CA ASP A 242 14.86 8.34 -14.65
C ASP A 242 15.92 7.30 -15.05
N LEU A 243 16.53 6.62 -14.08
CA LEU A 243 17.45 5.51 -14.32
C LEU A 243 16.76 4.35 -15.04
N PHE A 244 15.61 3.89 -14.54
CA PHE A 244 14.86 2.80 -15.17
C PHE A 244 14.37 3.17 -16.57
N HIS A 245 13.92 4.41 -16.77
CA HIS A 245 13.55 4.91 -18.09
C HIS A 245 14.73 5.02 -19.06
N ALA A 246 15.89 5.46 -18.59
CA ALA A 246 17.11 5.53 -19.39
C ALA A 246 17.64 4.15 -19.76
N LEU A 247 17.59 3.18 -18.83
CA LEU A 247 18.05 1.81 -19.01
C LEU A 247 17.03 0.95 -19.82
N GLY A 248 15.74 1.20 -19.68
CA GLY A 248 14.68 0.49 -20.40
C GLY A 248 14.69 0.70 -21.93
N ARG A 249 15.43 1.69 -22.42
CA ARG A 249 15.69 1.87 -23.86
C ARG A 249 16.66 0.85 -24.45
N VAL A 250 17.35 0.08 -23.61
CA VAL A 250 18.29 -0.96 -24.04
C VAL A 250 17.75 -2.34 -23.63
N LYS A 251 17.11 -3.04 -24.57
CA LYS A 251 16.41 -4.33 -24.35
C LYS A 251 17.20 -5.43 -23.63
N ILE A 252 18.50 -5.37 -23.58
CA ILE A 252 19.37 -6.34 -22.92
C ILE A 252 19.53 -6.00 -21.43
N ILE A 253 19.56 -4.70 -21.12
CA ILE A 253 19.69 -4.18 -19.75
C ILE A 253 18.35 -4.33 -19.02
N ASP A 254 17.22 -4.15 -19.71
CA ASP A 254 15.86 -4.29 -19.17
C ASP A 254 15.64 -5.64 -18.46
N ARG A 255 16.08 -6.76 -19.06
CA ARG A 255 15.96 -8.09 -18.42
C ARG A 255 16.86 -8.28 -17.19
N ALA A 256 18.03 -7.66 -17.18
CA ALA A 256 18.96 -7.74 -16.06
C ALA A 256 18.48 -6.83 -14.91
N VAL A 257 17.99 -5.64 -15.24
CA VAL A 257 17.39 -4.71 -14.28
C VAL A 257 16.10 -5.28 -13.70
N GLN A 258 15.22 -5.86 -14.51
CA GLN A 258 13.99 -6.52 -14.01
C GLN A 258 14.31 -7.74 -13.13
N ARG A 259 15.40 -8.48 -13.39
CA ARG A 259 15.85 -9.55 -12.52
C ARG A 259 16.49 -9.06 -11.23
N LEU A 260 17.16 -7.92 -11.26
CA LEU A 260 17.73 -7.27 -10.07
C LEU A 260 16.64 -6.62 -9.23
N ALA A 261 15.73 -5.88 -9.86
CA ALA A 261 14.58 -5.20 -9.23
C ALA A 261 13.52 -6.17 -8.64
N GLY A 262 13.57 -7.45 -8.99
CA GLY A 262 12.75 -8.52 -8.42
C GLY A 262 13.55 -9.51 -7.57
N SER A 263 14.79 -9.15 -7.18
CA SER A 263 15.63 -10.07 -6.40
C SER A 263 15.27 -10.00 -4.92
N ALA A 264 15.24 -11.16 -4.27
CA ALA A 264 14.94 -11.32 -2.84
C ALA A 264 15.86 -10.52 -1.89
N GLY A 265 16.93 -9.95 -2.37
CA GLY A 265 17.88 -9.16 -1.58
C GLY A 265 17.65 -7.65 -1.63
N GLU A 266 16.67 -7.16 -2.41
CA GLU A 266 16.44 -5.72 -2.58
C GLU A 266 15.53 -5.15 -1.50
N PHE A 267 14.46 -5.86 -1.17
CA PHE A 267 13.53 -5.50 -0.09
C PHE A 267 12.89 -6.76 0.50
N SER A 268 12.33 -6.64 1.71
CA SER A 268 11.69 -7.76 2.41
C SER A 268 10.24 -7.95 1.99
N LEU A 269 9.47 -6.86 1.88
CA LEU A 269 8.06 -6.85 1.51
C LEU A 269 7.69 -5.54 0.83
N ALA A 270 6.61 -5.55 0.05
CA ALA A 270 6.03 -4.33 -0.51
C ALA A 270 4.84 -3.87 0.33
N ILE A 271 4.82 -2.56 0.64
CA ILE A 271 3.72 -1.88 1.35
C ILE A 271 3.24 -0.72 0.48
N SER A 272 2.01 -0.79 -0.02
CA SER A 272 1.40 0.30 -0.79
C SER A 272 0.33 1.00 0.02
N ASN A 273 0.19 2.31 -0.20
CA ASN A 273 -0.88 3.11 0.36
C ASN A 273 -1.46 4.00 -0.73
N VAL A 274 -2.73 3.78 -1.07
CA VAL A 274 -3.44 4.51 -2.11
C VAL A 274 -4.51 5.38 -1.47
N PRO A 275 -4.55 6.69 -1.74
CA PRO A 275 -5.68 7.50 -1.33
C PRO A 275 -6.93 7.05 -2.09
N GLY A 276 -7.96 6.67 -1.36
CA GLY A 276 -9.27 6.35 -1.92
C GLY A 276 -10.23 7.53 -1.83
N PRO A 277 -11.54 7.30 -2.02
CA PRO A 277 -12.55 8.34 -1.98
C PRO A 277 -12.51 9.14 -0.68
N ALA A 278 -12.40 10.46 -0.80
CA ALA A 278 -12.30 11.35 0.36
C ALA A 278 -13.63 11.48 1.14
N THR A 279 -14.75 11.17 0.49
CA THR A 279 -16.09 11.24 1.06
C THR A 279 -16.73 9.87 1.06
N GLN A 280 -17.84 9.75 1.84
CA GLN A 280 -18.68 8.55 1.82
C GLN A 280 -19.10 8.25 0.38
N VAL A 281 -18.95 7.00 0.00
CA VAL A 281 -19.42 6.46 -1.29
C VAL A 281 -20.50 5.41 -1.07
N SER A 282 -21.33 5.19 -2.08
CA SER A 282 -22.36 4.15 -2.09
C SER A 282 -22.27 3.30 -3.34
N ILE A 283 -22.91 2.14 -3.30
CA ILE A 283 -23.09 1.21 -4.42
C ILE A 283 -24.55 0.79 -4.39
N ALA A 284 -25.31 1.12 -5.44
CA ALA A 284 -26.74 0.86 -5.54
C ALA A 284 -27.50 1.36 -4.29
N ASP A 285 -27.29 2.63 -3.92
CA ASP A 285 -27.87 3.33 -2.78
C ASP A 285 -27.48 2.75 -1.39
N ARG A 286 -26.52 1.84 -1.32
CA ARG A 286 -26.00 1.31 -0.06
C ARG A 286 -24.63 1.92 0.25
N SER A 287 -24.48 2.48 1.45
CA SER A 287 -23.23 3.05 1.92
C SER A 287 -22.11 1.99 1.99
N VAL A 288 -20.93 2.35 1.49
CA VAL A 288 -19.72 1.54 1.66
C VAL A 288 -19.13 1.85 3.05
N GLU A 289 -19.16 0.87 3.93
CA GLU A 289 -18.62 1.01 5.29
C GLU A 289 -17.09 0.94 5.28
N ASN A 290 -16.55 -0.04 4.57
CA ASN A 290 -15.11 -0.28 4.50
C ASN A 290 -14.69 -0.56 3.06
N LEU A 291 -13.53 -0.05 2.68
CA LEU A 291 -12.86 -0.37 1.43
C LEU A 291 -11.50 -0.98 1.77
N PHE A 292 -11.20 -2.10 1.16
CA PHE A 292 -9.90 -2.76 1.31
C PHE A 292 -9.22 -2.89 -0.04
N SER A 293 -7.92 -2.72 -0.06
CA SER A 293 -7.07 -3.02 -1.21
C SER A 293 -6.23 -4.24 -0.91
N SER A 294 -6.03 -5.06 -1.91
CA SER A 294 -5.10 -6.18 -1.85
C SER A 294 -4.42 -6.36 -3.19
N SER A 295 -3.16 -6.72 -3.17
CA SER A 295 -2.36 -7.01 -4.36
C SER A 295 -1.64 -8.33 -4.18
N GLU A 296 -1.36 -9.03 -5.28
CA GLU A 296 -0.63 -10.29 -5.22
C GLU A 296 0.81 -10.10 -4.74
N PRO A 297 1.32 -11.04 -3.93
CA PRO A 297 2.74 -11.11 -3.58
C PRO A 297 3.62 -11.31 -4.83
N GLY A 298 4.84 -10.81 -4.79
CA GLY A 298 5.85 -11.08 -5.83
C GLY A 298 6.43 -12.49 -5.72
N THR A 299 7.09 -12.96 -6.79
CA THR A 299 7.60 -14.34 -6.91
C THR A 299 8.51 -14.78 -5.75
N HIS A 300 9.23 -13.86 -5.13
CA HIS A 300 10.14 -14.09 -4.00
C HIS A 300 9.81 -13.20 -2.78
N HIS A 301 8.60 -12.65 -2.71
CA HIS A 301 8.15 -11.80 -1.64
C HIS A 301 6.77 -12.29 -1.17
N ALA A 302 6.76 -13.33 -0.33
CA ALA A 302 5.54 -14.05 0.03
C ALA A 302 4.51 -13.23 0.82
N LEU A 303 4.82 -12.00 1.23
CA LEU A 303 3.91 -11.08 1.89
C LEU A 303 3.81 -9.77 1.11
N ARG A 304 2.58 -9.30 0.86
CA ARG A 304 2.27 -7.96 0.38
C ARG A 304 1.21 -7.32 1.25
N ILE A 305 1.40 -6.04 1.56
CA ILE A 305 0.45 -5.25 2.34
C ILE A 305 0.01 -4.06 1.48
N SER A 306 -1.30 -3.80 1.45
CA SER A 306 -1.88 -2.69 0.70
C SER A 306 -2.87 -1.95 1.58
N ALA A 307 -2.82 -0.64 1.60
CA ALA A 307 -3.76 0.19 2.34
C ALA A 307 -4.53 1.12 1.39
N ILE A 308 -5.77 1.41 1.74
CA ILE A 308 -6.61 2.36 1.04
C ILE A 308 -7.49 3.12 2.03
N SER A 309 -7.61 4.43 1.85
CA SER A 309 -8.50 5.24 2.69
C SER A 309 -9.89 5.37 2.05
N CYS A 310 -10.94 5.28 2.86
CA CYS A 310 -12.33 5.51 2.43
C CYS A 310 -13.18 5.91 3.62
N SER A 311 -14.02 6.91 3.47
CA SER A 311 -15.05 7.26 4.46
C SER A 311 -14.52 7.50 5.89
N GLY A 312 -13.30 8.00 6.00
CA GLY A 312 -12.66 8.26 7.31
C GLY A 312 -11.89 7.08 7.92
N GLU A 313 -11.89 5.94 7.26
CA GLU A 313 -11.15 4.74 7.67
C GLU A 313 -10.00 4.45 6.70
N VAL A 314 -8.98 3.75 7.18
CA VAL A 314 -7.90 3.16 6.38
C VAL A 314 -8.02 1.66 6.46
N GLY A 315 -8.45 1.03 5.36
CA GLY A 315 -8.47 -0.42 5.23
C GLY A 315 -7.08 -0.93 4.84
N ILE A 316 -6.58 -1.87 5.61
CA ILE A 316 -5.25 -2.50 5.42
C ILE A 316 -5.49 -3.94 5.02
N GLY A 317 -5.13 -4.30 3.79
CA GLY A 317 -5.22 -5.67 3.28
C GLY A 317 -3.83 -6.33 3.24
N LEU A 318 -3.78 -7.55 3.72
CA LEU A 318 -2.61 -8.41 3.72
C LEU A 318 -2.87 -9.57 2.76
N CYS A 319 -1.89 -9.91 1.94
CA CYS A 319 -1.97 -11.02 1.02
C CYS A 319 -0.70 -11.87 1.10
N THR A 320 -0.89 -13.17 1.26
CA THR A 320 0.20 -14.15 1.30
C THR A 320 -0.18 -15.43 0.55
N ASP A 321 0.81 -16.30 0.35
CA ASP A 321 0.60 -17.72 0.08
C ASP A 321 0.61 -18.47 1.42
N PRO A 322 -0.50 -19.11 1.82
CA PRO A 322 -0.59 -19.80 3.12
C PRO A 322 0.40 -20.97 3.27
N SER A 323 0.90 -21.54 2.15
CA SER A 323 1.92 -22.58 2.20
C SER A 323 3.31 -22.03 2.51
N ALA A 324 3.57 -20.78 2.14
CA ALA A 324 4.82 -20.09 2.42
C ALA A 324 4.79 -19.40 3.79
N LEU A 325 3.69 -18.73 4.13
CA LEU A 325 3.52 -17.94 5.36
C LEU A 325 2.12 -18.19 5.95
N PRO A 326 1.94 -19.20 6.79
CA PRO A 326 0.69 -19.45 7.48
C PRO A 326 0.43 -18.40 8.57
N GLY A 327 -0.84 -18.20 8.94
CA GLY A 327 -1.21 -17.35 10.08
C GLY A 327 -1.27 -15.86 9.77
N ILE A 328 -1.64 -15.49 8.55
CA ILE A 328 -1.74 -14.08 8.14
C ILE A 328 -2.81 -13.32 8.95
N ALA A 329 -3.84 -14.01 9.46
CA ALA A 329 -4.85 -13.43 10.34
C ALA A 329 -4.24 -12.93 11.65
N ASP A 330 -3.30 -13.68 12.23
CA ASP A 330 -2.60 -13.28 13.46
C ASP A 330 -1.79 -11.99 13.25
N LEU A 331 -1.22 -11.80 12.05
CA LEU A 331 -0.53 -10.55 11.69
C LEU A 331 -1.52 -9.38 11.58
N ALA A 332 -2.71 -9.57 11.00
CA ALA A 332 -3.73 -8.52 10.94
C ALA A 332 -4.18 -8.10 12.36
N ASP A 333 -4.36 -9.07 13.25
CA ASP A 333 -4.66 -8.82 14.67
C ASP A 333 -3.49 -8.09 15.37
N ALA A 334 -2.25 -8.49 15.11
CA ALA A 334 -1.06 -7.82 15.65
C ALA A 334 -0.94 -6.38 15.16
N ILE A 335 -1.25 -6.09 13.88
CA ILE A 335 -1.32 -4.73 13.35
C ILE A 335 -2.39 -3.91 14.07
N THR A 336 -3.55 -4.49 14.32
CA THR A 336 -4.63 -3.84 15.08
C THR A 336 -4.19 -3.52 16.51
N ARG A 337 -3.52 -4.44 17.20
CA ARG A 337 -2.95 -4.20 18.55
C ARG A 337 -1.89 -3.12 18.53
N SER A 338 -1.01 -3.14 17.54
CA SER A 338 0.03 -2.12 17.36
C SER A 338 -0.55 -0.72 17.15
N TYR A 339 -1.66 -0.60 16.40
CA TYR A 339 -2.38 0.66 16.27
C TYR A 339 -2.92 1.15 17.64
N VAL A 340 -3.55 0.27 18.42
CA VAL A 340 -4.07 0.62 19.76
C VAL A 340 -2.95 1.06 20.70
N GLU A 341 -1.81 0.36 20.68
CA GLU A 341 -0.61 0.71 21.44
C GLU A 341 -0.09 2.11 21.07
N LEU A 342 0.11 2.37 19.78
CA LEU A 342 0.60 3.66 19.29
C LEU A 342 -0.36 4.81 19.63
N ARG A 343 -1.67 4.59 19.47
CA ARG A 343 -2.71 5.56 19.84
C ARG A 343 -2.64 5.90 21.33
N SER A 344 -2.56 4.87 22.16
CA SER A 344 -2.49 5.06 23.63
C SER A 344 -1.25 5.83 24.04
N ALA A 345 -0.09 5.50 23.49
CA ALA A 345 1.16 6.20 23.74
C ALA A 345 1.09 7.69 23.31
N ALA A 346 0.47 7.98 22.17
CA ALA A 346 0.33 9.35 21.66
C ALA A 346 -0.70 10.19 22.45
N THR A 347 -1.62 9.57 23.18
CA THR A 347 -2.64 10.27 23.99
C THR A 347 -2.16 10.55 25.42
N SER A 348 -1.16 9.78 25.88
CA SER A 348 -0.61 9.88 27.25
C SER A 348 0.45 10.98 27.38
N MET A 349 0.77 11.71 26.35
CA MET A 349 1.67 12.88 26.33
C MET A 349 0.88 14.19 26.40
#